data_0769f56e7b174907d2473fc564cb9f01
#
_entry.id   0769f56e7b174907d2473fc564cb9f01
#
_cell.length_a   1.000
_cell.length_b   1.000
_cell.length_c   1.000
_cell.angle_alpha   90.00
_cell.angle_beta   90.00
_cell.angle_gamma   90.00
#
_symmetry.space_group_name_H-M   'P 1'
#
loop_
_entity.id
_entity.type
_entity.pdbx_description
1 polymer ?
#
loop_
_entity_poly.entity_id
_entity_poly.type
_entity_poly.pdbx_seq_one_letter_code
_entity_poly.pdbx_strand_id
1 'polypeptide(L)'
;INNLIAMSVDIFVVRHSEPGIPELIAKNIKSNAHVINAGDGNREHPTQGLLDAFTIREFKKDFSNLKVAIVGDIEHSRVAKSEISILSTLGTKEIRVVGPKALMPSNIDDLNVNVFYTMEEGLKDVDVVMMLRIQKERMSNKTVPSESEYFKNFGLNQKRLKIAKDNALVL
;
A
#
# COMPACT_ATOMS: atom_id res chain seq x y z
N ILE A 1 -19.52 -18.35 11.01
CA ILE A 1 -18.83 -17.74 12.16
C ILE A 1 -19.39 -18.27 13.48
N ASN A 2 -20.72 -18.26 13.70
CA ASN A 2 -21.32 -18.72 14.97
C ASN A 2 -20.90 -20.14 15.37
N ASN A 3 -20.80 -21.07 14.42
CA ASN A 3 -20.32 -22.42 14.68
C ASN A 3 -18.87 -22.47 15.16
N LEU A 4 -18.01 -21.60 14.60
CA LEU A 4 -16.61 -21.49 15.01
C LEU A 4 -16.48 -20.86 16.40
N ILE A 5 -17.33 -19.89 16.73
CA ILE A 5 -17.41 -19.31 18.06
C ILE A 5 -17.82 -20.39 19.09
N ALA A 6 -18.79 -21.24 18.77
CA ALA A 6 -19.19 -22.36 19.62
C ALA A 6 -18.07 -23.40 19.82
N MET A 7 -17.07 -23.41 18.93
CA MET A 7 -15.84 -24.21 19.06
C MET A 7 -14.72 -23.50 19.81
N SER A 8 -15.03 -22.38 20.50
CA SER A 8 -14.07 -21.60 21.30
C SER A 8 -12.92 -21.00 20.48
N VAL A 9 -13.21 -20.52 19.27
CA VAL A 9 -12.23 -19.77 18.48
C VAL A 9 -12.08 -18.35 19.04
N ASP A 10 -10.86 -17.94 19.37
CA ASP A 10 -10.56 -16.64 19.97
C ASP A 10 -10.24 -15.57 18.93
N ILE A 11 -9.68 -15.95 17.78
CA ILE A 11 -9.22 -15.01 16.74
C ILE A 11 -9.66 -15.49 15.36
N PHE A 12 -10.26 -14.58 14.61
CA PHE A 12 -10.60 -14.75 13.19
C PHE A 12 -9.67 -13.90 12.32
N VAL A 13 -8.86 -14.52 11.49
CA VAL A 13 -8.10 -13.82 10.44
C VAL A 13 -8.96 -13.83 9.18
N VAL A 14 -9.47 -12.65 8.80
CA VAL A 14 -10.46 -12.52 7.72
C VAL A 14 -9.86 -11.81 6.51
N ARG A 15 -9.97 -12.45 5.34
CA ARG A 15 -9.68 -11.85 4.03
C ARG A 15 -10.84 -12.08 3.10
N HIS A 16 -11.38 -11.01 2.52
CA HIS A 16 -12.55 -11.08 1.64
C HIS A 16 -12.41 -10.18 0.42
N SER A 17 -13.06 -10.55 -0.69
CA SER A 17 -13.08 -9.77 -1.93
C SER A 17 -14.04 -8.59 -1.87
N GLU A 18 -15.13 -8.69 -1.10
CA GLU A 18 -16.04 -7.58 -0.87
C GLU A 18 -15.54 -6.68 0.25
N PRO A 19 -15.62 -5.35 0.07
CA PRO A 19 -15.22 -4.39 1.09
C PRO A 19 -16.20 -4.38 2.28
N GLY A 20 -15.66 -4.21 3.49
CA GLY A 20 -16.41 -4.08 4.73
C GLY A 20 -16.72 -5.40 5.45
N ILE A 21 -16.41 -6.57 4.86
CA ILE A 21 -16.71 -7.86 5.49
C ILE A 21 -15.97 -8.09 6.80
N PRO A 22 -14.66 -7.81 6.95
CA PRO A 22 -13.99 -7.93 8.25
C PRO A 22 -14.65 -7.09 9.35
N GLU A 23 -15.02 -5.85 9.03
CA GLU A 23 -15.70 -4.94 9.93
C GLU A 23 -17.11 -5.44 10.29
N LEU A 24 -17.87 -5.93 9.30
CA LEU A 24 -19.20 -6.52 9.51
C LEU A 24 -19.13 -7.71 10.47
N ILE A 25 -18.13 -8.57 10.29
CA ILE A 25 -17.92 -9.73 11.17
C ILE A 25 -17.59 -9.23 12.59
N ALA A 26 -16.66 -8.31 12.73
CA ALA A 26 -16.26 -7.77 14.03
C ALA A 26 -17.42 -7.15 14.80
N LYS A 27 -18.31 -6.41 14.11
CA LYS A 27 -19.51 -5.80 14.71
C LYS A 27 -20.57 -6.81 15.15
N ASN A 28 -20.61 -8.00 14.53
CA ASN A 28 -21.64 -9.00 14.78
C ASN A 28 -21.19 -10.16 15.68
N ILE A 29 -19.91 -10.25 16.03
CA ILE A 29 -19.42 -11.22 17.00
C ILE A 29 -19.93 -10.85 18.39
N LYS A 30 -20.71 -11.77 19.02
CA LYS A 30 -21.24 -11.62 20.38
C LYS A 30 -20.42 -12.42 21.40
N SER A 31 -19.12 -12.51 21.21
CA SER A 31 -18.19 -13.23 22.09
C SER A 31 -16.93 -12.39 22.31
N ASN A 32 -16.01 -12.89 23.11
CA ASN A 32 -14.69 -12.26 23.29
C ASN A 32 -13.71 -12.51 22.13
N ALA A 33 -14.17 -13.09 21.04
CA ALA A 33 -13.34 -13.34 19.88
C ALA A 33 -13.01 -12.04 19.13
N HIS A 34 -11.79 -11.98 18.59
CA HIS A 34 -11.26 -10.84 17.88
C HIS A 34 -11.17 -11.08 16.36
N VAL A 35 -11.24 -10.02 15.57
CA VAL A 35 -11.07 -10.09 14.12
C VAL A 35 -9.81 -9.35 13.69
N ILE A 36 -8.96 -10.03 12.92
CA ILE A 36 -7.82 -9.45 12.23
C ILE A 36 -8.19 -9.30 10.76
N ASN A 37 -8.16 -8.07 10.26
CA ASN A 37 -8.37 -7.78 8.85
C ASN A 37 -7.08 -8.08 8.04
N ALA A 38 -7.08 -9.20 7.32
CA ALA A 38 -5.99 -9.65 6.46
C ALA A 38 -6.21 -9.28 4.97
N GLY A 39 -7.08 -8.33 4.70
CA GLY A 39 -7.36 -7.80 3.37
C GLY A 39 -8.85 -7.65 3.08
N ASP A 40 -9.30 -6.42 2.93
CA ASP A 40 -10.69 -6.00 2.81
C ASP A 40 -10.97 -5.44 1.41
N GLY A 41 -11.43 -6.27 0.51
CA GLY A 41 -11.81 -5.87 -0.84
C GLY A 41 -10.74 -5.03 -1.54
N ASN A 42 -11.14 -3.84 -1.97
CA ASN A 42 -10.27 -2.79 -2.51
C ASN A 42 -10.03 -1.64 -1.52
N ARG A 43 -10.53 -1.77 -0.26
CA ARG A 43 -10.41 -0.72 0.77
C ARG A 43 -9.02 -0.70 1.39
N GLU A 44 -8.62 -1.80 2.02
CA GLU A 44 -7.43 -1.80 2.85
C GLU A 44 -6.79 -3.19 3.03
N HIS A 45 -5.54 -3.19 3.45
CA HIS A 45 -4.78 -4.37 3.84
C HIS A 45 -3.90 -4.03 5.06
N PRO A 46 -4.50 -3.85 6.25
CA PRO A 46 -3.79 -3.32 7.42
C PRO A 46 -2.59 -4.16 7.83
N THR A 47 -2.72 -5.50 7.77
CA THR A 47 -1.61 -6.40 8.12
C THR A 47 -0.41 -6.27 7.18
N GLN A 48 -0.63 -5.94 5.90
CA GLN A 48 0.46 -5.67 4.97
C GLN A 48 1.14 -4.33 5.32
N GLY A 49 0.35 -3.28 5.53
CA GLY A 49 0.91 -1.99 5.92
C GLY A 49 1.70 -2.05 7.22
N LEU A 50 1.23 -2.82 8.22
CA LEU A 50 1.97 -3.05 9.47
C LEU A 50 3.26 -3.84 9.22
N LEU A 51 3.26 -4.84 8.33
CA LEU A 51 4.44 -5.59 7.95
C LEU A 51 5.51 -4.69 7.32
N ASP A 52 5.10 -3.86 6.38
CA ASP A 52 6.00 -2.95 5.67
C ASP A 52 6.55 -1.86 6.63
N ALA A 53 5.68 -1.28 7.47
CA ALA A 53 6.10 -0.36 8.52
C ALA A 53 7.08 -1.00 9.50
N PHE A 54 6.85 -2.24 9.91
CA PHE A 54 7.77 -2.99 10.76
C PHE A 54 9.13 -3.15 10.07
N THR A 55 9.13 -3.56 8.79
CA THR A 55 10.35 -3.73 8.01
C THR A 55 11.10 -2.40 7.87
N ILE A 56 10.40 -1.31 7.54
CA ILE A 56 11.03 0.03 7.46
C ILE A 56 11.67 0.39 8.81
N ARG A 57 10.99 0.16 9.92
CA ARG A 57 11.51 0.45 11.27
C ARG A 57 12.78 -0.33 11.59
N GLU A 58 12.86 -1.60 11.21
CA GLU A 58 14.06 -2.42 11.44
C GLU A 58 15.30 -1.84 10.72
N PHE A 59 15.14 -1.32 9.50
CA PHE A 59 16.23 -0.79 8.69
C PHE A 59 16.49 0.71 8.87
N LYS A 60 15.44 1.50 9.14
CA LYS A 60 15.52 2.97 9.16
C LYS A 60 15.28 3.59 10.54
N LYS A 61 14.72 2.84 11.48
CA LYS A 61 14.44 3.18 12.90
C LYS A 61 13.43 4.30 13.13
N ASP A 62 13.57 5.46 12.47
CA ASP A 62 12.74 6.64 12.65
C ASP A 62 12.04 7.04 11.34
N PHE A 63 10.75 7.33 11.41
CA PHE A 63 9.93 7.73 10.27
C PHE A 63 9.96 9.24 10.02
N SER A 64 10.17 10.05 11.05
CA SER A 64 10.03 11.51 11.00
C SER A 64 10.96 12.21 9.99
N ASN A 65 12.03 11.55 9.56
CA ASN A 65 12.99 12.07 8.60
C ASN A 65 12.96 11.34 7.25
N LEU A 66 12.11 10.33 7.09
CA LEU A 66 12.08 9.51 5.87
C LEU A 66 11.29 10.18 4.75
N LYS A 67 11.79 9.97 3.54
CA LYS A 67 11.07 10.15 2.28
C LYS A 67 10.76 8.77 1.72
N VAL A 68 9.49 8.44 1.55
CA VAL A 68 9.01 7.14 1.07
C VAL A 68 8.33 7.32 -0.27
N ALA A 69 8.74 6.58 -1.29
CA ALA A 69 8.10 6.56 -2.61
C ALA A 69 7.32 5.25 -2.80
N ILE A 70 6.01 5.35 -3.03
CA ILE A 70 5.12 4.25 -3.39
C ILE A 70 4.91 4.33 -4.90
N VAL A 71 5.40 3.31 -5.62
CA VAL A 71 5.44 3.32 -7.08
C VAL A 71 4.49 2.31 -7.66
N GLY A 72 3.60 2.73 -8.55
CA GLY A 72 2.78 1.81 -9.31
C GLY A 72 1.32 2.19 -9.48
N ASP A 73 0.45 1.20 -9.32
CA ASP A 73 -1.00 1.34 -9.42
C ASP A 73 -1.58 1.79 -8.08
N ILE A 74 -1.63 3.09 -7.86
CA ILE A 74 -2.11 3.67 -6.61
C ILE A 74 -3.64 3.55 -6.50
N GLU A 75 -4.36 3.77 -7.60
CA GLU A 75 -5.83 3.74 -7.65
C GLU A 75 -6.42 2.42 -7.17
N HIS A 76 -5.90 1.29 -7.68
CA HIS A 76 -6.48 -0.03 -7.43
C HIS A 76 -5.79 -0.78 -6.28
N SER A 77 -4.68 -0.24 -5.75
CA SER A 77 -3.92 -0.90 -4.70
C SER A 77 -4.46 -0.58 -3.30
N ARG A 78 -5.11 -1.56 -2.67
CA ARG A 78 -5.46 -1.47 -1.26
C ARG A 78 -4.23 -1.40 -0.33
N VAL A 79 -3.08 -1.93 -0.81
CA VAL A 79 -1.80 -1.83 -0.09
C VAL A 79 -1.36 -0.37 -0.05
N ALA A 80 -1.34 0.33 -1.19
CA ALA A 80 -1.00 1.76 -1.23
C ALA A 80 -1.85 2.60 -0.27
N LYS A 81 -3.15 2.34 -0.20
CA LYS A 81 -4.07 3.04 0.72
C LYS A 81 -3.69 2.82 2.19
N SER A 82 -3.42 1.57 2.56
CA SER A 82 -2.99 1.24 3.92
C SER A 82 -1.61 1.81 4.24
N GLU A 83 -0.67 1.78 3.30
CA GLU A 83 0.67 2.35 3.46
C GLU A 83 0.62 3.86 3.69
N ILE A 84 -0.11 4.60 2.85
CA ILE A 84 -0.27 6.05 3.01
C ILE A 84 -0.83 6.37 4.40
N SER A 85 -1.86 5.65 4.84
CA SER A 85 -2.48 5.84 6.16
C SER A 85 -1.50 5.58 7.30
N ILE A 86 -0.78 4.46 7.26
CA ILE A 86 0.17 4.05 8.30
C ILE A 86 1.38 5.00 8.33
N LEU A 87 1.97 5.31 7.20
CA LEU A 87 3.11 6.23 7.09
C LEU A 87 2.76 7.63 7.57
N SER A 88 1.56 8.12 7.26
CA SER A 88 1.05 9.40 7.76
C SER A 88 0.89 9.37 9.29
N THR A 89 0.31 8.29 9.84
CA THR A 89 0.13 8.09 11.29
C THR A 89 1.47 8.03 12.03
N LEU A 90 2.49 7.43 11.40
CA LEU A 90 3.85 7.34 11.96
C LEU A 90 4.66 8.63 11.79
N GLY A 91 4.08 9.67 11.20
CA GLY A 91 4.72 10.97 11.04
C GLY A 91 5.84 10.99 10.00
N THR A 92 5.71 10.18 8.94
CA THR A 92 6.69 10.17 7.84
C THR A 92 6.80 11.56 7.22
N LYS A 93 8.03 12.04 7.07
CA LYS A 93 8.33 13.41 6.60
C LYS A 93 7.75 13.71 5.22
N GLU A 94 7.87 12.76 4.30
CA GLU A 94 7.42 12.93 2.92
C GLU A 94 6.96 11.59 2.36
N ILE A 95 5.71 11.53 1.94
CA ILE A 95 5.14 10.38 1.24
C ILE A 95 4.93 10.78 -0.22
N ARG A 96 5.52 10.04 -1.13
CA ARG A 96 5.41 10.22 -2.57
C ARG A 96 4.63 9.08 -3.19
N VAL A 97 3.79 9.39 -4.15
CA VAL A 97 3.18 8.42 -5.04
C VAL A 97 3.67 8.64 -6.46
N VAL A 98 4.10 7.58 -7.11
CA VAL A 98 4.77 7.65 -8.41
C VAL A 98 4.09 6.68 -9.38
N GLY A 99 3.60 7.18 -10.51
CA GLY A 99 2.93 6.34 -11.49
C GLY A 99 2.26 7.14 -12.61
N PRO A 100 1.73 6.45 -13.63
CA PRO A 100 1.01 7.11 -14.71
C PRO A 100 -0.28 7.77 -14.19
N LYS A 101 -0.65 8.90 -14.76
CA LYS A 101 -1.85 9.66 -14.38
C LYS A 101 -3.12 8.80 -14.35
N ALA A 102 -3.23 7.85 -15.27
CA ALA A 102 -4.39 6.94 -15.36
C ALA A 102 -4.54 5.98 -14.16
N LEU A 103 -3.47 5.78 -13.37
CA LEU A 103 -3.43 4.90 -12.19
C LEU A 103 -3.37 5.70 -10.88
N MET A 104 -3.64 6.99 -10.91
CA MET A 104 -3.80 7.82 -9.71
C MET A 104 -5.27 7.95 -9.34
N PRO A 105 -5.64 7.88 -8.06
CA PRO A 105 -7.00 8.08 -7.61
C PRO A 105 -7.47 9.52 -7.85
N SER A 106 -8.77 9.69 -8.16
CA SER A 106 -9.34 11.00 -8.43
C SER A 106 -9.32 11.95 -7.22
N ASN A 107 -9.27 11.40 -6.03
CA ASN A 107 -9.19 12.13 -4.76
C ASN A 107 -7.76 12.19 -4.19
N ILE A 108 -6.74 12.09 -5.04
CA ILE A 108 -5.34 12.05 -4.60
C ILE A 108 -4.92 13.30 -3.80
N ASP A 109 -5.53 14.44 -4.10
CA ASP A 109 -5.25 15.71 -3.43
C ASP A 109 -5.73 15.73 -1.96
N ASP A 110 -6.65 14.82 -1.58
CA ASP A 110 -7.11 14.65 -0.19
C ASP A 110 -6.13 13.84 0.66
N LEU A 111 -5.17 13.18 0.01
CA LEU A 111 -4.25 12.26 0.64
C LEU A 111 -2.92 12.97 0.92
N ASN A 112 -2.66 13.69 1.85
CA ASN A 112 -1.39 14.39 2.17
C ASN A 112 -0.10 13.71 1.61
N VAL A 113 -0.02 13.60 0.27
CA VAL A 113 1.08 12.97 -0.49
C VAL A 113 1.54 13.84 -1.64
N ASN A 114 2.78 13.70 -2.05
CA ASN A 114 3.33 14.35 -3.23
C ASN A 114 3.22 13.43 -4.44
N VAL A 115 2.62 13.90 -5.53
CA VAL A 115 2.37 13.12 -6.75
C VAL A 115 3.45 13.35 -7.78
N PHE A 116 4.00 12.27 -8.32
CA PHE A 116 5.00 12.29 -9.38
C PHE A 116 4.59 11.38 -10.54
N TYR A 117 4.83 11.84 -11.76
CA TYR A 117 4.48 11.10 -12.97
C TYR A 117 5.71 10.52 -13.68
N THR A 118 6.90 10.70 -13.13
CA THR A 118 8.15 10.11 -13.61
C THR A 118 8.93 9.46 -12.46
N MET A 119 9.66 8.40 -12.76
CA MET A 119 10.53 7.72 -11.79
C MET A 119 11.70 8.62 -11.35
N GLU A 120 12.19 9.40 -12.29
CA GLU A 120 13.35 10.28 -12.10
C GLU A 120 13.10 11.36 -11.04
N GLU A 121 11.91 11.94 -11.04
CA GLU A 121 11.52 12.93 -10.03
C GLU A 121 11.07 12.27 -8.73
N GLY A 122 10.26 11.21 -8.85
CA GLY A 122 9.66 10.54 -7.70
C GLY A 122 10.68 9.84 -6.80
N LEU A 123 11.74 9.27 -7.38
CA LEU A 123 12.77 8.54 -6.61
C LEU A 123 13.89 9.42 -6.08
N LYS A 124 13.95 10.71 -6.44
CA LYS A 124 15.08 11.57 -6.06
C LYS A 124 15.23 11.67 -4.54
N ASP A 125 16.39 11.20 -4.04
CA ASP A 125 16.77 11.26 -2.62
C ASP A 125 15.78 10.59 -1.65
N VAL A 126 15.02 9.55 -2.09
CA VAL A 126 14.15 8.81 -1.19
C VAL A 126 14.90 7.77 -0.36
N ASP A 127 14.37 7.50 0.83
CA ASP A 127 14.93 6.54 1.78
C ASP A 127 14.34 5.14 1.59
N VAL A 128 13.11 5.07 1.07
CA VAL A 128 12.36 3.81 0.85
C VAL A 128 11.66 3.87 -0.49
N VAL A 129 11.75 2.79 -1.25
CA VAL A 129 11.02 2.58 -2.51
C VAL A 129 10.13 1.38 -2.37
N MET A 130 8.81 1.57 -2.44
CA MET A 130 7.80 0.51 -2.38
C MET A 130 7.25 0.27 -3.79
N MET A 131 7.44 -0.94 -4.31
CA MET A 131 7.02 -1.28 -5.68
C MET A 131 5.70 -2.04 -5.68
N LEU A 132 4.68 -1.45 -6.25
CA LEU A 132 3.37 -2.08 -6.42
C LEU A 132 3.28 -2.80 -7.77
N ARG A 133 2.60 -3.94 -7.79
CA ARG A 133 2.19 -4.57 -9.05
C ARG A 133 0.97 -3.87 -9.67
N ILE A 134 0.81 -3.97 -10.97
CA ILE A 134 -0.42 -3.55 -11.65
C ILE A 134 -1.56 -4.52 -11.28
N GLN A 135 -2.72 -3.97 -10.88
CA GLN A 135 -3.90 -4.73 -10.46
C GLN A 135 -4.87 -4.96 -11.64
N LYS A 136 -4.43 -5.64 -12.70
CA LYS A 136 -5.23 -5.85 -13.93
C LYS A 136 -6.62 -6.42 -13.65
N GLU A 137 -6.71 -7.30 -12.68
CA GLU A 137 -7.95 -7.94 -12.25
C GLU A 137 -8.99 -6.97 -11.65
N ARG A 138 -8.59 -5.74 -11.35
CA ARG A 138 -9.44 -4.70 -10.78
C ARG A 138 -9.73 -3.55 -11.74
N MET A 139 -9.16 -3.60 -12.93
CA MET A 139 -9.33 -2.55 -13.94
C MET A 139 -10.52 -2.88 -14.82
N SER A 140 -11.56 -2.04 -14.83
CA SER A 140 -12.64 -2.09 -15.79
C SER A 140 -12.30 -1.19 -16.99
N ASN A 141 -11.97 -1.77 -18.14
CA ASN A 141 -11.88 -1.12 -19.48
C ASN A 141 -11.14 0.24 -19.57
N LYS A 142 -10.26 0.59 -18.67
CA LYS A 142 -9.40 1.77 -18.82
C LYS A 142 -8.22 1.44 -19.72
N THR A 143 -7.85 2.37 -20.58
CA THR A 143 -6.63 2.27 -21.41
C THR A 143 -5.42 2.35 -20.48
N VAL A 144 -4.93 1.20 -20.07
CA VAL A 144 -3.70 1.08 -19.29
C VAL A 144 -2.55 0.86 -20.27
N PRO A 145 -1.38 1.46 -20.05
CA PRO A 145 -0.20 1.17 -20.86
C PRO A 145 0.05 -0.34 -20.96
N SER A 146 0.58 -0.81 -22.07
CA SER A 146 1.02 -2.21 -22.16
C SER A 146 2.03 -2.52 -21.04
N GLU A 147 2.12 -3.79 -20.64
CA GLU A 147 3.11 -4.17 -19.60
C GLU A 147 4.53 -3.76 -19.96
N SER A 148 4.89 -3.89 -21.24
CA SER A 148 6.21 -3.49 -21.75
C SER A 148 6.42 -1.98 -21.61
N GLU A 149 5.42 -1.18 -21.97
CA GLU A 149 5.48 0.28 -21.84
C GLU A 149 5.48 0.72 -20.40
N TYR A 150 4.65 0.09 -19.56
CA TYR A 150 4.64 0.36 -18.12
C TYR A 150 6.01 0.03 -17.50
N PHE A 151 6.57 -1.14 -17.76
CA PHE A 151 7.88 -1.53 -17.25
C PHE A 151 8.98 -0.59 -17.74
N LYS A 152 8.93 -0.19 -19.02
CA LYS A 152 9.87 0.78 -19.58
C LYS A 152 9.86 2.12 -18.84
N ASN A 153 8.68 2.60 -18.41
CA ASN A 153 8.52 3.91 -17.79
C ASN A 153 8.59 3.86 -16.25
N PHE A 154 8.08 2.81 -15.62
CA PHE A 154 7.93 2.71 -14.16
C PHE A 154 8.56 1.46 -13.53
N GLY A 155 9.19 0.59 -14.33
CA GLY A 155 9.94 -0.55 -13.80
C GLY A 155 11.19 -0.10 -13.04
N LEU A 156 11.37 -0.61 -11.82
CA LEU A 156 12.59 -0.36 -11.06
C LEU A 156 13.75 -1.20 -11.64
N ASN A 157 14.86 -0.57 -11.87
CA ASN A 157 16.11 -1.19 -12.26
C ASN A 157 17.28 -0.51 -11.52
N GLN A 158 18.49 -1.07 -11.64
CA GLN A 158 19.66 -0.54 -10.95
C GLN A 158 19.96 0.93 -11.29
N LYS A 159 19.74 1.37 -12.54
CA LYS A 159 19.96 2.76 -12.94
C LYS A 159 18.99 3.69 -12.22
N ARG A 160 17.72 3.32 -12.12
CA ARG A 160 16.70 4.11 -11.41
C ARG A 160 16.88 4.07 -9.91
N LEU A 161 17.26 2.91 -9.37
CA LEU A 161 17.52 2.81 -7.92
C LEU A 161 18.65 3.74 -7.46
N LYS A 162 19.64 4.00 -8.31
CA LYS A 162 20.71 4.99 -8.02
C LYS A 162 20.24 6.45 -7.90
N ILE A 163 18.98 6.76 -8.24
CA ILE A 163 18.39 8.09 -8.05
C ILE A 163 17.94 8.27 -6.60
N ALA A 164 17.56 7.19 -5.94
CA ALA A 164 17.32 7.14 -4.51
C ALA A 164 18.64 7.24 -3.73
N LYS A 165 18.54 7.33 -2.41
CA LYS A 165 19.75 7.29 -1.56
C LYS A 165 20.47 5.95 -1.70
N ASP A 166 21.80 5.95 -1.55
CA ASP A 166 22.64 4.75 -1.67
C ASP A 166 22.20 3.61 -0.74
N ASN A 167 21.64 3.95 0.42
CA ASN A 167 21.12 3.00 1.40
C ASN A 167 19.59 2.89 1.34
N ALA A 168 18.94 3.23 0.23
CA ALA A 168 17.51 3.13 0.08
C ALA A 168 17.03 1.68 0.27
N LEU A 169 15.98 1.51 1.07
CA LEU A 169 15.30 0.23 1.24
C LEU A 169 14.32 0.02 0.08
N VAL A 170 14.27 -1.18 -0.47
CA VAL A 170 13.29 -1.56 -1.51
C VAL A 170 12.36 -2.63 -0.94
N LEU A 171 11.04 -2.40 -1.08
CA LEU A 171 9.95 -3.28 -0.65
C LEU A 171 9.06 -3.66 -1.83
#